data_e817334ecb541397273200ad34be52fe
#
_entry.id   e817334ecb541397273200ad34be52fe
#
_cell.length_a   1.000
_cell.length_b   1.000
_cell.length_c   1.000
_cell.angle_alpha   90.00
_cell.angle_beta   90.00
_cell.angle_gamma   90.00
#
_symmetry.space_group_name_H-M   'P 1'
#
loop_
_entity.id
_entity.type
_entity.pdbx_description
1 polymer ?
#
loop_
_entity_poly.entity_id
_entity_poly.type
_entity_poly.pdbx_seq_one_letter_code
_entity_poly.pdbx_strand_id
1 'polypeptide(L)'
;MIKSGPTSAFERDSNACMNWQRLVDLMHQEMASGLVTSSLTRLLLAVILGGLIGLERELKHRAAGLRTNMFICFGAAMFTLLSERLAGVPSDAARIAAQIIPGIGFIGAGSILHMRGLTSGLTSAATLFVVASVGMAAGGGLYLTAMFATGMVLLALFFLGHAEETFNLKLLMSSYEVTGSSVEEVSQEVTRILEPHHRLMQNVSTGSTGQHIRLQFDVEGCNREQKQLFAQLKASSVLGNVTSLGRVERE
;
A
#
# COMPACT_ATOMS: atom_id res chain seq x y z
N MET A 1 68.96 19.47 24.85
CA MET A 1 67.67 19.60 25.49
C MET A 1 66.93 20.74 24.81
N ILE A 2 66.16 20.44 23.74
CA ILE A 2 65.40 21.44 22.99
C ILE A 2 63.93 21.00 23.04
N LYS A 3 63.14 21.81 23.72
CA LYS A 3 61.69 21.64 23.87
C LYS A 3 60.98 21.99 22.54
N SER A 4 60.27 21.04 21.96
CA SER A 4 59.31 21.27 20.89
C SER A 4 58.04 21.86 21.49
N GLY A 5 57.68 23.08 21.06
CA GLY A 5 56.46 23.80 21.42
C GLY A 5 55.25 23.34 20.59
N PRO A 6 54.01 23.72 20.90
CA PRO A 6 52.77 23.11 20.43
C PRO A 6 52.35 23.67 19.04
N THR A 7 52.48 22.88 18.01
CA THR A 7 52.01 23.17 16.64
C THR A 7 50.62 22.59 16.34
N SER A 8 49.89 22.04 17.36
CA SER A 8 48.70 21.19 17.10
C SER A 8 47.36 21.92 16.95
N ALA A 9 47.28 23.22 17.26
CA ALA A 9 46.01 23.96 17.14
C ALA A 9 45.87 24.65 15.78
N PHE A 10 46.95 25.23 15.28
CA PHE A 10 46.94 25.92 13.96
C PHE A 10 46.76 24.97 12.78
N GLU A 11 47.28 23.76 12.86
CA GLU A 11 47.08 22.73 11.84
C GLU A 11 45.63 22.18 11.79
N ARG A 12 44.94 22.14 12.93
CA ARG A 12 43.53 21.69 12.99
C ARG A 12 42.57 22.70 12.34
N ASP A 13 42.79 23.99 12.53
CA ASP A 13 41.95 25.04 11.94
C ASP A 13 42.16 25.17 10.43
N SER A 14 43.39 24.96 9.93
CA SER A 14 43.67 24.98 8.49
C SER A 14 43.04 23.77 7.75
N ASN A 15 43.01 22.60 8.38
CA ASN A 15 42.36 21.41 7.82
C ASN A 15 40.84 21.50 7.85
N ALA A 16 40.25 22.12 8.87
CA ALA A 16 38.81 22.37 8.92
C ALA A 16 38.37 23.41 7.88
N CYS A 17 39.12 24.47 7.69
CA CYS A 17 38.84 25.47 6.66
C CYS A 17 39.04 24.92 5.25
N MET A 18 40.06 24.09 5.05
CA MET A 18 40.30 23.41 3.78
C MET A 18 39.21 22.39 3.43
N ASN A 19 38.66 21.71 4.42
CA ASN A 19 37.52 20.80 4.22
C ASN A 19 36.23 21.54 3.86
N TRP A 20 35.97 22.71 4.44
CA TRP A 20 34.80 23.52 4.11
C TRP A 20 34.89 24.12 2.70
N GLN A 21 36.05 24.65 2.29
CA GLN A 21 36.27 25.14 0.93
C GLN A 21 36.13 24.02 -0.12
N ARG A 22 36.67 22.84 0.15
CA ARG A 22 36.47 21.69 -0.74
C ARG A 22 35.01 21.30 -0.88
N LEU A 23 34.23 21.34 0.20
CA LEU A 23 32.79 21.09 0.13
C LEU A 23 32.07 22.14 -0.72
N VAL A 24 32.40 23.40 -0.55
CA VAL A 24 31.84 24.49 -1.35
C VAL A 24 32.24 24.38 -2.82
N ASP A 25 33.49 24.05 -3.12
CA ASP A 25 33.98 23.85 -4.49
C ASP A 25 33.29 22.64 -5.16
N LEU A 26 33.11 21.53 -4.44
CA LEU A 26 32.37 20.35 -4.92
C LEU A 26 30.91 20.70 -5.21
N MET A 27 30.27 21.46 -4.32
CA MET A 27 28.88 21.93 -4.55
C MET A 27 28.78 22.83 -5.79
N HIS A 28 29.73 23.76 -5.96
CA HIS A 28 29.76 24.61 -7.15
C HIS A 28 30.02 23.82 -8.43
N GLN A 29 30.90 22.84 -8.36
CA GLN A 29 31.23 21.98 -9.50
C GLN A 29 30.02 21.11 -9.89
N GLU A 30 29.30 20.57 -8.93
CA GLU A 30 28.05 19.84 -9.18
C GLU A 30 26.98 20.76 -9.78
N MET A 31 26.78 21.94 -9.24
CA MET A 31 25.82 22.91 -9.78
C MET A 31 26.16 23.38 -11.22
N ALA A 32 27.43 23.58 -11.49
CA ALA A 32 27.90 24.02 -12.82
C ALA A 32 27.81 22.92 -13.90
N SER A 33 27.85 21.65 -13.51
CA SER A 33 27.87 20.52 -14.43
C SER A 33 26.52 20.14 -15.07
N GLY A 34 25.43 20.84 -14.73
CA GLY A 34 24.06 20.47 -15.15
C GLY A 34 23.56 19.12 -14.59
N LEU A 35 24.41 18.40 -13.86
CA LEU A 35 24.12 17.08 -13.28
C LEU A 35 23.06 17.21 -12.17
N VAL A 36 23.13 18.27 -11.37
CA VAL A 36 22.15 18.55 -10.31
C VAL A 36 20.78 18.79 -10.92
N THR A 37 20.69 19.60 -11.96
CA THR A 37 19.43 19.90 -12.66
C THR A 37 18.81 18.63 -13.21
N SER A 38 19.60 17.78 -13.87
CA SER A 38 19.13 16.48 -14.39
C SER A 38 18.66 15.53 -13.27
N SER A 39 19.40 15.44 -12.16
CA SER A 39 19.03 14.59 -11.03
C SER A 39 17.77 15.09 -10.32
N LEU A 40 17.66 16.41 -10.11
CA LEU A 40 16.47 17.01 -9.50
C LEU A 40 15.22 16.81 -10.37
N THR A 41 15.34 16.96 -11.69
CA THR A 41 14.19 16.72 -12.59
C THR A 41 13.73 15.27 -12.56
N ARG A 42 14.64 14.29 -12.52
CA ARG A 42 14.31 12.85 -12.38
C ARG A 42 13.60 12.56 -11.07
N LEU A 43 14.09 13.10 -9.95
CA LEU A 43 13.50 12.91 -8.63
C LEU A 43 12.14 13.59 -8.51
N LEU A 44 12.01 14.83 -9.04
CA LEU A 44 10.74 15.54 -9.04
C LEU A 44 9.68 14.78 -9.86
N LEU A 45 10.07 14.29 -11.04
CA LEU A 45 9.19 13.46 -11.87
C LEU A 45 8.75 12.20 -11.12
N ALA A 46 9.66 11.49 -10.44
CA ALA A 46 9.33 10.32 -9.65
C ALA A 46 8.30 10.64 -8.55
N VAL A 47 8.47 11.77 -7.83
CA VAL A 47 7.51 12.24 -6.83
C VAL A 47 6.14 12.49 -7.44
N ILE A 48 6.09 13.16 -8.60
CA ILE A 48 4.82 13.47 -9.29
C ILE A 48 4.13 12.17 -9.75
N LEU A 49 4.85 11.27 -10.42
CA LEU A 49 4.28 10.03 -10.96
C LEU A 49 3.83 9.09 -9.83
N GLY A 50 4.65 8.92 -8.79
CA GLY A 50 4.28 8.15 -7.60
C GLY A 50 3.12 8.79 -6.86
N GLY A 51 3.07 10.13 -6.82
CA GLY A 51 1.98 10.91 -6.23
C GLY A 51 0.66 10.74 -6.97
N LEU A 52 0.66 10.73 -8.31
CA LEU A 52 -0.54 10.50 -9.12
C LEU A 52 -1.16 9.11 -8.85
N ILE A 53 -0.33 8.06 -8.83
CA ILE A 53 -0.80 6.72 -8.48
C ILE A 53 -1.29 6.68 -7.04
N GLY A 54 -0.51 7.27 -6.11
CA GLY A 54 -0.86 7.30 -4.70
C GLY A 54 -2.14 8.08 -4.40
N LEU A 55 -2.42 9.15 -5.15
CA LEU A 55 -3.65 9.93 -5.02
C LEU A 55 -4.89 9.10 -5.37
N GLU A 56 -4.84 8.33 -6.46
CA GLU A 56 -5.92 7.40 -6.81
C GLU A 56 -6.17 6.38 -5.68
N ARG A 57 -5.08 5.85 -5.10
CA ARG A 57 -5.15 4.88 -3.99
C ARG A 57 -5.72 5.51 -2.72
N GLU A 58 -5.32 6.74 -2.40
CA GLU A 58 -5.83 7.50 -1.25
C GLU A 58 -7.33 7.78 -1.39
N LEU A 59 -7.77 8.26 -2.57
CA LEU A 59 -9.18 8.54 -2.85
C LEU A 59 -10.06 7.29 -2.74
N LYS A 60 -9.51 6.10 -3.00
CA LYS A 60 -10.20 4.81 -2.85
C LYS A 60 -9.98 4.14 -1.49
N HIS A 61 -9.43 4.86 -0.51
CA HIS A 61 -9.16 4.37 0.85
C HIS A 61 -8.38 3.04 0.90
N ARG A 62 -7.36 2.89 0.03
CA ARG A 62 -6.50 1.70 0.00
C ARG A 62 -5.34 1.83 0.99
N ALA A 63 -4.84 0.68 1.49
CA ALA A 63 -3.81 0.62 2.52
C ALA A 63 -2.52 1.41 2.19
N ALA A 64 -2.07 1.40 0.92
CA ALA A 64 -0.93 2.16 0.44
C ALA A 64 -1.40 3.41 -0.31
N GLY A 65 -1.56 4.53 0.40
CA GLY A 65 -2.04 5.81 -0.13
C GLY A 65 -0.95 6.70 -0.74
N LEU A 66 -1.23 8.01 -0.79
CA LEU A 66 -0.41 9.05 -1.44
C LEU A 66 1.03 9.06 -0.95
N ARG A 67 1.23 9.17 0.37
CA ARG A 67 2.56 9.29 0.96
C ARG A 67 3.43 8.06 0.68
N THR A 68 2.86 6.89 0.85
CA THR A 68 3.57 5.61 0.65
C THR A 68 4.06 5.47 -0.78
N ASN A 69 3.19 5.67 -1.76
CA ASN A 69 3.54 5.54 -3.17
C ASN A 69 4.55 6.62 -3.61
N MET A 70 4.39 7.87 -3.15
CA MET A 70 5.35 8.94 -3.38
C MET A 70 6.75 8.60 -2.90
N PHE A 71 6.88 8.15 -1.65
CA PHE A 71 8.19 7.84 -1.06
C PHE A 71 8.83 6.61 -1.68
N ILE A 72 8.07 5.60 -2.04
CA ILE A 72 8.59 4.42 -2.74
C ILE A 72 9.12 4.79 -4.13
N CYS A 73 8.35 5.58 -4.90
CA CYS A 73 8.77 6.02 -6.22
C CYS A 73 10.04 6.90 -6.14
N PHE A 74 10.06 7.86 -5.21
CA PHE A 74 11.21 8.71 -4.94
C PHE A 74 12.44 7.89 -4.50
N GLY A 75 12.28 6.98 -3.55
CA GLY A 75 13.37 6.13 -3.04
C GLY A 75 13.95 5.24 -4.15
N ALA A 76 13.11 4.64 -4.97
CA ALA A 76 13.55 3.83 -6.10
C ALA A 76 14.33 4.68 -7.14
N ALA A 77 13.84 5.89 -7.44
CA ALA A 77 14.56 6.82 -8.32
C ALA A 77 15.90 7.25 -7.74
N MET A 78 15.95 7.55 -6.44
CA MET A 78 17.18 7.92 -5.75
C MET A 78 18.20 6.78 -5.76
N PHE A 79 17.81 5.54 -5.42
CA PHE A 79 18.72 4.40 -5.47
C PHE A 79 19.21 4.10 -6.89
N THR A 80 18.37 4.32 -7.91
CA THR A 80 18.79 4.15 -9.31
C THR A 80 19.82 5.21 -9.70
N LEU A 81 19.62 6.47 -9.34
CA LEU A 81 20.60 7.56 -9.53
C LEU A 81 21.90 7.26 -8.80
N LEU A 82 21.83 6.84 -7.54
CA LEU A 82 23.03 6.50 -6.77
C LEU A 82 23.76 5.31 -7.40
N SER A 83 23.04 4.33 -7.91
CA SER A 83 23.64 3.18 -8.60
C SER A 83 24.43 3.61 -9.84
N GLU A 84 23.89 4.53 -10.63
CA GLU A 84 24.56 5.11 -11.79
C GLU A 84 25.81 5.92 -11.42
N ARG A 85 25.74 6.68 -10.31
CA ARG A 85 26.80 7.60 -9.88
C ARG A 85 27.95 6.92 -9.14
N LEU A 86 27.63 5.91 -8.31
CA LEU A 86 28.60 5.21 -7.48
C LEU A 86 29.27 4.04 -8.21
N ALA A 87 28.77 3.69 -9.40
CA ALA A 87 29.40 2.66 -10.22
C ALA A 87 30.80 3.11 -10.69
N GLY A 88 31.83 2.45 -10.22
CA GLY A 88 33.21 2.72 -10.65
C GLY A 88 33.48 2.25 -12.08
N VAL A 89 32.72 1.29 -12.57
CA VAL A 89 32.77 0.74 -13.94
C VAL A 89 31.34 0.54 -14.47
N PRO A 90 31.12 0.70 -15.79
CA PRO A 90 29.77 0.58 -16.37
C PRO A 90 29.05 -0.73 -16.08
N SER A 91 29.78 -1.84 -15.88
CA SER A 91 29.23 -3.16 -15.55
C SER A 91 28.55 -3.22 -14.18
N ASP A 92 28.88 -2.30 -13.27
CA ASP A 92 28.36 -2.27 -11.90
C ASP A 92 27.17 -1.29 -11.72
N ALA A 93 26.84 -0.51 -12.75
CA ALA A 93 25.85 0.55 -12.67
C ALA A 93 24.44 0.09 -12.26
N ALA A 94 24.09 -1.17 -12.47
CA ALA A 94 22.79 -1.72 -12.08
C ALA A 94 22.77 -2.43 -10.72
N ARG A 95 23.90 -2.60 -10.06
CA ARG A 95 24.03 -3.48 -8.88
C ARG A 95 23.21 -2.96 -7.68
N ILE A 96 23.30 -1.68 -7.37
CA ILE A 96 22.53 -1.10 -6.27
C ILE A 96 21.04 -1.05 -6.65
N ALA A 97 20.73 -0.66 -7.90
CA ALA A 97 19.36 -0.62 -8.39
C ALA A 97 18.68 -2.00 -8.35
N ALA A 98 19.42 -3.09 -8.62
CA ALA A 98 18.89 -4.44 -8.54
C ALA A 98 18.41 -4.83 -7.13
N GLN A 99 18.93 -4.19 -6.07
CA GLN A 99 18.49 -4.45 -4.69
C GLN A 99 17.14 -3.81 -4.35
N ILE A 100 16.62 -2.92 -5.21
CA ILE A 100 15.30 -2.32 -5.03
C ILE A 100 14.22 -3.42 -5.09
N ILE A 101 14.35 -4.36 -6.01
CA ILE A 101 13.36 -5.42 -6.25
C ILE A 101 13.09 -6.27 -4.99
N PRO A 102 14.13 -6.89 -4.37
CA PRO A 102 13.92 -7.66 -3.14
C PRO A 102 13.47 -6.75 -1.97
N GLY A 103 13.97 -5.50 -1.89
CA GLY A 103 13.55 -4.54 -0.87
C GLY A 103 12.06 -4.21 -0.94
N ILE A 104 11.53 -3.97 -2.13
CA ILE A 104 10.09 -3.75 -2.34
C ILE A 104 9.29 -5.03 -2.10
N GLY A 105 9.84 -6.19 -2.42
CA GLY A 105 9.23 -7.48 -2.08
C GLY A 105 8.99 -7.62 -0.58
N PHE A 106 9.93 -7.20 0.26
CA PHE A 106 9.79 -7.18 1.72
C PHE A 106 8.69 -6.20 2.18
N ILE A 107 8.65 -4.98 1.66
CA ILE A 107 7.61 -3.99 1.97
C ILE A 107 6.24 -4.49 1.51
N GLY A 108 6.17 -5.07 0.31
CA GLY A 108 4.95 -5.66 -0.24
C GLY A 108 4.41 -6.79 0.64
N ALA A 109 5.28 -7.71 1.07
CA ALA A 109 4.90 -8.77 2.00
C ALA A 109 4.39 -8.21 3.33
N GLY A 110 5.03 -7.15 3.87
CA GLY A 110 4.60 -6.47 5.07
C GLY A 110 3.26 -5.73 4.92
N SER A 111 2.86 -5.37 3.72
CA SER A 111 1.56 -4.73 3.44
C SER A 111 0.40 -5.73 3.30
N ILE A 112 0.69 -7.03 3.20
CA ILE A 112 -0.31 -8.08 3.12
C ILE A 112 -0.68 -8.51 4.53
N LEU A 113 -1.92 -8.23 4.93
CA LEU A 113 -2.46 -8.61 6.23
C LEU A 113 -3.29 -9.89 6.10
N HIS A 114 -3.03 -10.83 6.99
CA HIS A 114 -3.82 -12.04 7.09
C HIS A 114 -4.54 -12.07 8.45
N MET A 115 -5.84 -11.81 8.43
CA MET A 115 -6.67 -11.77 9.64
C MET A 115 -7.84 -12.73 9.51
N ARG A 116 -7.96 -13.65 10.44
CA ARG A 116 -9.11 -14.60 10.54
C ARG A 116 -9.46 -15.32 9.24
N GLY A 117 -8.43 -15.77 8.48
CA GLY A 117 -8.62 -16.47 7.20
C GLY A 117 -8.85 -15.56 5.99
N LEU A 118 -8.83 -14.25 6.17
CA LEU A 118 -8.92 -13.26 5.10
C LEU A 118 -7.54 -12.67 4.80
N THR A 119 -7.20 -12.60 3.53
CA THR A 119 -5.96 -11.96 3.05
C THR A 119 -6.34 -10.65 2.37
N SER A 120 -5.83 -9.53 2.90
CA SER A 120 -6.00 -8.21 2.33
C SER A 120 -4.66 -7.60 1.92
N GLY A 121 -4.67 -6.55 1.08
CA GLY A 121 -3.46 -5.84 0.68
C GLY A 121 -2.70 -6.41 -0.52
N LEU A 122 -3.16 -7.49 -1.16
CA LEU A 122 -2.49 -8.08 -2.34
C LEU A 122 -2.37 -7.07 -3.49
N THR A 123 -3.44 -6.36 -3.81
CA THR A 123 -3.44 -5.32 -4.85
C THR A 123 -2.53 -4.15 -4.45
N SER A 124 -2.52 -3.78 -3.16
CA SER A 124 -1.63 -2.74 -2.65
C SER A 124 -0.16 -3.14 -2.79
N ALA A 125 0.20 -4.37 -2.42
CA ALA A 125 1.54 -4.90 -2.59
C ALA A 125 1.99 -4.91 -4.06
N ALA A 126 1.12 -5.36 -4.98
CA ALA A 126 1.38 -5.32 -6.42
C ALA A 126 1.57 -3.89 -6.94
N THR A 127 0.74 -2.94 -6.46
CA THR A 127 0.88 -1.52 -6.84
C THR A 127 2.21 -0.94 -6.37
N LEU A 128 2.66 -1.23 -5.14
CA LEU A 128 3.95 -0.78 -4.61
C LEU A 128 5.12 -1.27 -5.47
N PHE A 129 5.06 -2.52 -5.95
CA PHE A 129 6.06 -3.09 -6.84
C PHE A 129 6.15 -2.32 -8.17
N VAL A 130 5.00 -2.02 -8.77
CA VAL A 130 4.94 -1.25 -10.02
C VAL A 130 5.38 0.20 -9.81
N VAL A 131 4.99 0.84 -8.72
CA VAL A 131 5.42 2.21 -8.37
C VAL A 131 6.94 2.31 -8.22
N ALA A 132 7.56 1.31 -7.60
CA ALA A 132 9.02 1.24 -7.52
C ALA A 132 9.66 1.13 -8.92
N SER A 133 9.07 0.34 -9.82
CA SER A 133 9.53 0.21 -11.21
C SER A 133 9.42 1.54 -11.98
N VAL A 134 8.34 2.31 -11.77
CA VAL A 134 8.18 3.67 -12.30
C VAL A 134 9.28 4.60 -11.76
N GLY A 135 9.57 4.51 -10.47
CA GLY A 135 10.66 5.26 -9.83
C GLY A 135 12.03 4.90 -10.42
N MET A 136 12.30 3.61 -10.63
CA MET A 136 13.53 3.17 -11.30
C MET A 136 13.65 3.73 -12.72
N ALA A 137 12.58 3.71 -13.51
CA ALA A 137 12.56 4.25 -14.85
C ALA A 137 12.80 5.78 -14.86
N ALA A 138 12.15 6.51 -13.95
CA ALA A 138 12.36 7.95 -13.80
C ALA A 138 13.80 8.28 -13.37
N GLY A 139 14.34 7.55 -12.39
CA GLY A 139 15.72 7.68 -11.91
C GLY A 139 16.76 7.37 -12.99
N GLY A 140 16.51 6.36 -13.82
CA GLY A 140 17.34 6.00 -14.97
C GLY A 140 17.19 6.94 -16.19
N GLY A 141 16.36 8.01 -16.10
CA GLY A 141 16.15 8.97 -17.18
C GLY A 141 15.22 8.47 -18.30
N LEU A 142 14.52 7.37 -18.10
CA LEU A 142 13.55 6.81 -19.04
C LEU A 142 12.17 7.48 -18.87
N TYR A 143 12.10 8.79 -19.13
CA TYR A 143 10.93 9.62 -18.82
C TYR A 143 9.65 9.15 -19.51
N LEU A 144 9.72 8.85 -20.82
CA LEU A 144 8.56 8.40 -21.59
C LEU A 144 8.05 7.04 -21.08
N THR A 145 8.96 6.13 -20.75
CA THR A 145 8.61 4.83 -20.19
C THR A 145 7.93 4.98 -18.84
N ALA A 146 8.47 5.83 -17.96
CA ALA A 146 7.89 6.11 -16.66
C ALA A 146 6.48 6.72 -16.76
N MET A 147 6.30 7.70 -17.66
CA MET A 147 5.00 8.33 -17.91
C MET A 147 3.99 7.34 -18.51
N PHE A 148 4.40 6.56 -19.52
CA PHE A 148 3.56 5.53 -20.12
C PHE A 148 3.14 4.47 -19.10
N ALA A 149 4.10 3.95 -18.32
CA ALA A 149 3.81 2.98 -17.26
C ALA A 149 2.82 3.54 -16.23
N THR A 150 3.02 4.78 -15.78
CA THR A 150 2.08 5.46 -14.86
C THR A 150 0.69 5.57 -15.47
N GLY A 151 0.58 5.97 -16.74
CA GLY A 151 -0.69 6.06 -17.45
C GLY A 151 -1.39 4.70 -17.52
N MET A 152 -0.66 3.65 -17.88
CA MET A 152 -1.20 2.28 -17.93
C MET A 152 -1.69 1.79 -16.56
N VAL A 153 -0.94 2.07 -15.49
CA VAL A 153 -1.35 1.71 -14.13
C VAL A 153 -2.63 2.44 -13.74
N LEU A 154 -2.71 3.74 -13.96
CA LEU A 154 -3.90 4.54 -13.65
C LEU A 154 -5.12 4.05 -14.44
N LEU A 155 -4.94 3.75 -15.73
CA LEU A 155 -5.99 3.16 -16.55
C LEU A 155 -6.45 1.80 -15.99
N ALA A 156 -5.52 0.92 -15.66
CA ALA A 156 -5.84 -0.38 -15.07
C ALA A 156 -6.61 -0.24 -13.75
N LEU A 157 -6.14 0.62 -12.83
CA LEU A 157 -6.79 0.85 -11.55
C LEU A 157 -8.20 1.46 -11.70
N PHE A 158 -8.38 2.34 -12.68
CA PHE A 158 -9.67 2.95 -12.97
C PHE A 158 -10.65 1.94 -13.60
N PHE A 159 -10.24 1.28 -14.69
CA PHE A 159 -11.12 0.36 -15.42
C PHE A 159 -11.44 -0.91 -14.62
N LEU A 160 -10.44 -1.52 -13.94
CA LEU A 160 -10.70 -2.69 -13.12
C LEU A 160 -11.61 -2.36 -11.95
N GLY A 161 -11.37 -1.22 -11.27
CA GLY A 161 -12.24 -0.77 -10.18
C GLY A 161 -13.68 -0.57 -10.63
N HIS A 162 -13.89 0.06 -11.79
CA HIS A 162 -15.22 0.25 -12.35
C HIS A 162 -15.88 -1.06 -12.79
N ALA A 163 -15.10 -1.97 -13.38
CA ALA A 163 -15.58 -3.31 -13.77
C ALA A 163 -16.00 -4.12 -12.54
N GLU A 164 -15.20 -4.11 -11.45
CA GLU A 164 -15.55 -4.78 -10.20
C GLU A 164 -16.89 -4.29 -9.62
N GLU A 165 -17.14 -2.99 -9.69
CA GLU A 165 -18.40 -2.40 -9.22
C GLU A 165 -19.57 -2.75 -10.14
N THR A 166 -19.38 -2.64 -11.45
CA THR A 166 -20.44 -2.86 -12.46
C THR A 166 -20.88 -4.32 -12.52
N PHE A 167 -19.92 -5.24 -12.48
CA PHE A 167 -20.21 -6.68 -12.55
C PHE A 167 -20.50 -7.30 -11.17
N ASN A 168 -20.53 -6.49 -10.08
CA ASN A 168 -20.71 -6.99 -8.71
C ASN A 168 -19.77 -8.14 -8.33
N LEU A 169 -18.56 -8.15 -8.87
CA LEU A 169 -17.56 -9.19 -8.61
C LEU A 169 -16.99 -9.10 -7.18
N LYS A 170 -17.18 -7.96 -6.53
CA LYS A 170 -16.68 -7.74 -5.17
C LYS A 170 -17.54 -8.50 -4.17
N LEU A 171 -17.02 -9.62 -3.68
CA LEU A 171 -17.59 -10.32 -2.55
C LEU A 171 -17.37 -9.45 -1.29
N LEU A 172 -18.46 -9.08 -0.67
CA LEU A 172 -18.48 -8.26 0.54
C LEU A 172 -18.78 -9.18 1.72
N MET A 173 -18.03 -9.03 2.79
CA MET A 173 -18.34 -9.65 4.05
C MET A 173 -19.19 -8.67 4.86
N SER A 174 -20.38 -9.11 5.27
CA SER A 174 -21.28 -8.31 6.11
C SER A 174 -21.51 -9.05 7.42
N SER A 175 -21.40 -8.30 8.52
CA SER A 175 -21.67 -8.80 9.85
C SER A 175 -23.13 -8.55 10.21
N TYR A 176 -23.79 -9.59 10.68
CA TYR A 176 -25.16 -9.55 11.15
C TYR A 176 -25.24 -9.93 12.62
N GLU A 177 -26.11 -9.26 13.34
CA GLU A 177 -26.46 -9.58 14.69
C GLU A 177 -27.95 -9.91 14.73
N VAL A 178 -28.26 -11.08 15.27
CA VAL A 178 -29.64 -11.59 15.37
C VAL A 178 -29.91 -11.99 16.81
N THR A 179 -31.09 -11.63 17.33
CA THR A 179 -31.54 -12.01 18.65
C THR A 179 -32.64 -13.07 18.55
N GLY A 180 -32.72 -13.95 19.55
CA GLY A 180 -33.77 -14.95 19.62
C GLY A 180 -33.87 -15.60 20.98
N SER A 181 -34.73 -16.64 21.10
CA SER A 181 -35.03 -17.37 22.34
C SER A 181 -34.03 -18.49 22.64
N SER A 182 -33.51 -19.16 21.59
CA SER A 182 -32.56 -20.26 21.71
C SER A 182 -31.45 -20.17 20.63
N VAL A 183 -30.22 -20.56 20.98
CA VAL A 183 -29.09 -20.59 20.03
C VAL A 183 -29.37 -21.58 18.90
N GLU A 184 -29.93 -22.73 19.23
CA GLU A 184 -30.23 -23.80 18.29
C GLU A 184 -31.27 -23.33 17.26
N GLU A 185 -32.38 -22.74 17.69
CA GLU A 185 -33.45 -22.26 16.81
C GLU A 185 -32.97 -21.15 15.91
N VAL A 186 -32.25 -20.15 16.45
CA VAL A 186 -31.68 -19.03 15.68
C VAL A 186 -30.65 -19.52 14.64
N SER A 187 -29.76 -20.44 15.05
CA SER A 187 -28.74 -21.00 14.18
C SER A 187 -29.33 -21.83 13.03
N GLN A 188 -30.33 -22.67 13.35
CA GLN A 188 -31.02 -23.48 12.33
C GLN A 188 -31.77 -22.60 11.33
N GLU A 189 -32.50 -21.60 11.82
CA GLU A 189 -33.23 -20.67 10.93
C GLU A 189 -32.31 -19.83 10.05
N VAL A 190 -31.21 -19.32 10.61
CA VAL A 190 -30.20 -18.60 9.80
C VAL A 190 -29.58 -19.53 8.76
N THR A 191 -29.24 -20.77 9.13
CA THR A 191 -28.69 -21.76 8.20
C THR A 191 -29.69 -22.06 7.08
N ARG A 192 -30.98 -22.23 7.40
CA ARG A 192 -32.05 -22.45 6.43
C ARG A 192 -32.19 -21.33 5.42
N ILE A 193 -31.99 -20.08 5.86
CA ILE A 193 -32.05 -18.89 4.98
C ILE A 193 -30.80 -18.79 4.10
N LEU A 194 -29.64 -19.23 4.63
CA LEU A 194 -28.36 -19.16 3.88
C LEU A 194 -28.17 -20.32 2.89
N GLU A 195 -28.76 -21.49 3.14
CA GLU A 195 -28.59 -22.71 2.35
C GLU A 195 -28.95 -22.54 0.85
N PRO A 196 -30.06 -21.89 0.46
CA PRO A 196 -30.39 -21.65 -0.94
C PRO A 196 -29.39 -20.77 -1.68
N HIS A 197 -28.63 -19.96 -0.95
CA HIS A 197 -27.61 -19.07 -1.50
C HIS A 197 -26.22 -19.72 -1.52
N HIS A 198 -26.08 -20.98 -1.08
CA HIS A 198 -24.79 -21.68 -0.93
C HIS A 198 -23.78 -20.90 -0.07
N ARG A 199 -24.26 -20.21 0.97
CA ARG A 199 -23.43 -19.40 1.86
C ARG A 199 -23.39 -20.04 3.25
N LEU A 200 -22.24 -19.83 3.93
CA LEU A 200 -22.03 -20.33 5.28
C LEU A 200 -21.85 -19.15 6.24
N MET A 201 -22.30 -19.35 7.48
CA MET A 201 -21.94 -18.45 8.57
C MET A 201 -20.44 -18.56 8.87
N GLN A 202 -19.78 -17.44 8.96
CA GLN A 202 -18.37 -17.34 9.36
C GLN A 202 -18.26 -16.52 10.64
N ASN A 203 -17.18 -16.69 11.39
CA ASN A 203 -16.90 -15.92 12.61
C ASN A 203 -18.07 -15.84 13.59
N VAL A 204 -18.77 -16.97 13.79
CA VAL A 204 -19.93 -17.03 14.66
C VAL A 204 -19.53 -16.77 16.11
N SER A 205 -20.16 -15.77 16.73
CA SER A 205 -20.04 -15.51 18.16
C SER A 205 -21.41 -15.42 18.80
N THR A 206 -21.52 -16.01 19.99
CA THR A 206 -22.76 -16.03 20.77
C THR A 206 -22.59 -15.22 22.04
N GLY A 207 -23.55 -14.37 22.35
CA GLY A 207 -23.64 -13.65 23.61
C GLY A 207 -25.01 -13.86 24.23
N SER A 208 -25.08 -13.90 25.56
CA SER A 208 -26.34 -13.93 26.29
C SER A 208 -26.52 -12.66 27.07
N THR A 209 -27.69 -12.01 26.89
CA THR A 209 -28.05 -10.82 27.66
C THR A 209 -29.46 -11.04 28.25
N GLY A 210 -29.47 -11.52 29.50
CA GLY A 210 -30.74 -11.84 30.21
C GLY A 210 -31.47 -13.04 29.59
N GLN A 211 -32.71 -12.82 29.12
CA GLN A 211 -33.53 -13.85 28.49
C GLN A 211 -33.37 -13.99 26.98
N HIS A 212 -32.59 -13.11 26.36
CA HIS A 212 -32.36 -13.13 24.91
C HIS A 212 -30.93 -13.55 24.58
N ILE A 213 -30.83 -14.40 23.58
CA ILE A 213 -29.55 -14.81 23.00
C ILE A 213 -29.27 -13.93 21.81
N ARG A 214 -28.01 -13.50 21.70
CA ARG A 214 -27.49 -12.70 20.62
C ARG A 214 -26.51 -13.57 19.83
N LEU A 215 -26.78 -13.77 18.54
CA LEU A 215 -25.91 -14.47 17.60
C LEU A 215 -25.35 -13.44 16.63
N GLN A 216 -24.03 -13.29 16.61
CA GLN A 216 -23.33 -12.48 15.64
C GLN A 216 -22.59 -13.41 14.66
N PHE A 217 -22.70 -13.14 13.38
CA PHE A 217 -22.06 -13.93 12.34
C PHE A 217 -21.78 -13.07 11.10
N ASP A 218 -20.78 -13.50 10.34
CA ASP A 218 -20.39 -12.88 9.09
C ASP A 218 -20.84 -13.75 7.93
N VAL A 219 -21.33 -13.10 6.86
CA VAL A 219 -21.70 -13.77 5.61
C VAL A 219 -21.03 -13.09 4.45
N GLU A 220 -20.41 -13.88 3.59
CA GLU A 220 -19.82 -13.44 2.34
C GLU A 220 -20.86 -13.47 1.23
N GLY A 221 -20.99 -12.38 0.48
CA GLY A 221 -21.91 -12.30 -0.65
C GLY A 221 -21.78 -11.01 -1.44
N CYS A 222 -22.36 -10.98 -2.64
CA CYS A 222 -22.43 -9.79 -3.46
C CYS A 222 -23.42 -8.77 -2.83
N ASN A 223 -23.27 -7.49 -3.14
CA ASN A 223 -24.11 -6.41 -2.56
C ASN A 223 -25.62 -6.65 -2.75
N ARG A 224 -26.02 -7.26 -3.87
CA ARG A 224 -27.43 -7.61 -4.16
C ARG A 224 -27.90 -8.77 -3.29
N GLU A 225 -27.08 -9.80 -3.13
CA GLU A 225 -27.36 -10.95 -2.28
C GLU A 225 -27.46 -10.52 -0.81
N GLN A 226 -26.56 -9.67 -0.32
CA GLN A 226 -26.58 -9.17 1.06
C GLN A 226 -27.87 -8.41 1.38
N LYS A 227 -28.39 -7.60 0.45
CA LYS A 227 -29.69 -6.92 0.62
C LYS A 227 -30.85 -7.91 0.68
N GLN A 228 -30.81 -8.95 -0.15
CA GLN A 228 -31.86 -10.00 -0.15
C GLN A 228 -31.81 -10.83 1.13
N LEU A 229 -30.62 -11.26 1.55
CA LEU A 229 -30.41 -11.98 2.80
C LEU A 229 -30.90 -11.17 4.02
N PHE A 230 -30.54 -9.90 4.08
CA PHE A 230 -31.01 -9.04 5.17
C PHE A 230 -32.53 -8.92 5.21
N ALA A 231 -33.16 -8.79 4.05
CA ALA A 231 -34.64 -8.74 3.96
C ALA A 231 -35.28 -10.07 4.40
N GLN A 232 -34.71 -11.21 4.02
CA GLN A 232 -35.19 -12.54 4.42
C GLN A 232 -34.99 -12.80 5.93
N LEU A 233 -33.83 -12.44 6.48
CA LEU A 233 -33.57 -12.52 7.91
C LEU A 233 -34.58 -11.69 8.72
N LYS A 234 -34.86 -10.47 8.24
CA LYS A 234 -35.83 -9.58 8.89
C LYS A 234 -37.30 -10.03 8.77
N ALA A 235 -37.61 -10.81 7.74
CA ALA A 235 -38.95 -11.35 7.51
C ALA A 235 -39.24 -12.65 8.30
N SER A 236 -38.24 -13.27 8.89
CA SER A 236 -38.41 -14.47 9.68
C SER A 236 -39.13 -14.17 10.99
N SER A 237 -40.13 -14.97 11.31
CA SER A 237 -40.89 -14.88 12.56
C SER A 237 -40.17 -15.52 13.76
N VAL A 238 -39.14 -16.31 13.51
CA VAL A 238 -38.34 -17.01 14.55
C VAL A 238 -37.25 -16.11 15.10
N LEU A 239 -36.75 -15.16 14.22
CA LEU A 239 -35.72 -14.24 14.60
C LEU A 239 -36.34 -13.00 15.22
N GLY A 240 -35.82 -12.57 16.37
CA GLY A 240 -36.26 -11.37 17.05
C GLY A 240 -35.79 -10.09 16.32
N ASN A 241 -34.81 -9.39 16.87
CA ASN A 241 -34.24 -8.21 16.23
C ASN A 241 -33.07 -8.61 15.33
N VAL A 242 -33.08 -8.13 14.07
CA VAL A 242 -32.00 -8.34 13.10
C VAL A 242 -31.36 -7.01 12.79
N THR A 243 -30.07 -6.88 13.11
CA THR A 243 -29.27 -5.67 12.89
C THR A 243 -28.07 -6.00 12.01
N SER A 244 -27.86 -5.17 10.98
CA SER A 244 -26.60 -5.21 10.23
C SER A 244 -25.57 -4.34 10.94
N LEU A 245 -24.47 -4.93 11.38
CA LEU A 245 -23.37 -4.23 12.05
C LEU A 245 -22.45 -3.49 11.04
N GLY A 246 -22.75 -3.61 9.75
CA GLY A 246 -22.00 -2.97 8.70
C GLY A 246 -21.19 -3.94 7.85
N ARG A 247 -20.46 -3.38 6.90
CA ARG A 247 -19.59 -4.13 6.00
C ARG A 247 -18.23 -4.28 6.65
N VAL A 248 -17.73 -5.49 6.69
CA VAL A 248 -16.31 -5.74 6.90
C VAL A 248 -15.67 -5.56 5.52
N GLU A 249 -15.10 -4.37 5.27
CA GLU A 249 -14.44 -4.12 3.99
C GLU A 249 -13.23 -5.04 3.86
N ARG A 250 -13.21 -5.83 2.81
CA ARG A 250 -11.98 -6.43 2.28
C ARG A 250 -11.25 -5.31 1.56
N GLU A 251 -10.23 -4.74 2.16
CA GLU A 251 -9.28 -3.87 1.47
C GLU A 251 -8.45 -4.64 0.42
#